data_2f943264cff49b29f50fc9810bd471ac
#
_entry.id   2f943264cff49b29f50fc9810bd471ac
#
_cell.length_a   1.000
_cell.length_b   1.000
_cell.length_c   1.000
_cell.angle_alpha   90.00
_cell.angle_beta   90.00
_cell.angle_gamma   90.00
#
_symmetry.space_group_name_H-M   'P 1'
#
loop_
_entity.id
_entity.type
_entity.pdbx_description
1 polymer ?
#
loop_
_entity_poly.entity_id
_entity_poly.type
_entity_poly.pdbx_seq_one_letter_code
_entity_poly.pdbx_strand_id
1 'polypeptide(L)'
;DEMGMSTTSYEPIDVEKKEIRMYFDPATQVAFKNGIKGNIDKMIAQLESNAIYQNFETQLGGSSSTSFNEPFINFKEIVPKDKHSDVLPNSVQHNVPAWTLFAIFFIIVPLSINIVKEKNQGTYLRLISSPTSNAVLYLGKIITYLIICLLQFYAILLIAKLVFPFMQLPELNLSGNKVLLMSLLTLTAGIAAISLGILL
;
A
#
# COMPACT_ATOMS: atom_id res chain seq x y z
N ASP A 1 -5.95 -36.56 -69.08
CA ASP A 1 -4.87 -36.02 -68.18
C ASP A 1 -5.51 -35.23 -67.06
N GLU A 2 -5.87 -35.97 -66.02
CA GLU A 2 -6.38 -35.37 -64.78
C GLU A 2 -5.17 -34.95 -63.94
N MET A 3 -4.93 -33.62 -63.82
CA MET A 3 -4.04 -33.05 -62.80
C MET A 3 -4.71 -33.14 -61.43
N GLY A 4 -4.28 -34.11 -60.64
CA GLY A 4 -4.66 -34.22 -59.24
C GLY A 4 -4.16 -33.04 -58.41
N MET A 5 -5.04 -32.16 -58.04
CA MET A 5 -4.82 -31.07 -57.11
C MET A 5 -4.80 -31.66 -55.70
N SER A 6 -3.61 -31.96 -55.15
CA SER A 6 -3.49 -32.36 -53.74
C SER A 6 -3.79 -31.17 -52.86
N THR A 7 -4.97 -31.12 -52.30
CA THR A 7 -5.31 -30.22 -51.20
C THR A 7 -4.55 -30.65 -49.95
N THR A 8 -3.42 -30.03 -49.69
CA THR A 8 -2.77 -30.10 -48.38
C THR A 8 -3.70 -29.46 -47.36
N SER A 9 -4.36 -30.30 -46.59
CA SER A 9 -5.11 -29.86 -45.43
C SER A 9 -4.13 -29.33 -44.39
N TYR A 10 -4.15 -28.01 -44.17
CA TYR A 10 -3.40 -27.39 -43.08
C TYR A 10 -4.10 -27.78 -41.76
N GLU A 11 -3.46 -28.62 -40.97
CA GLU A 11 -3.82 -28.75 -39.55
C GLU A 11 -3.50 -27.45 -38.84
N PRO A 12 -4.44 -26.88 -38.08
CA PRO A 12 -4.13 -25.69 -37.23
C PRO A 12 -3.08 -26.09 -36.21
N ILE A 13 -1.99 -25.35 -36.14
CA ILE A 13 -0.98 -25.52 -35.11
C ILE A 13 -1.66 -25.22 -33.78
N ASP A 14 -1.81 -26.24 -32.95
CA ASP A 14 -2.31 -26.10 -31.58
C ASP A 14 -1.20 -25.42 -30.75
N VAL A 15 -1.32 -24.10 -30.59
CA VAL A 15 -0.39 -23.31 -29.82
C VAL A 15 -0.80 -23.42 -28.34
N GLU A 16 -0.04 -24.17 -27.57
CA GLU A 16 -0.23 -24.33 -26.14
C GLU A 16 -0.17 -22.97 -25.46
N LYS A 17 -1.31 -22.50 -24.94
CA LYS A 17 -1.42 -21.21 -24.24
C LYS A 17 -0.60 -21.27 -22.94
N LYS A 18 0.47 -20.52 -22.86
CA LYS A 18 1.29 -20.41 -21.65
C LYS A 18 0.72 -19.37 -20.70
N GLU A 19 0.54 -19.76 -19.43
CA GLU A 19 0.02 -18.90 -18.36
C GLU A 19 1.19 -18.34 -17.54
N ILE A 20 1.29 -17.01 -17.44
CA ILE A 20 2.24 -16.35 -16.52
C ILE A 20 1.50 -16.00 -15.24
N ARG A 21 1.92 -16.56 -14.13
CA ARG A 21 1.35 -16.30 -12.81
C ARG A 21 2.16 -15.27 -12.08
N MET A 22 1.54 -14.12 -11.78
CA MET A 22 2.17 -13.04 -11.00
C MET A 22 1.62 -13.04 -9.60
N TYR A 23 2.51 -13.08 -8.62
CA TYR A 23 2.18 -13.03 -7.21
C TYR A 23 2.46 -11.62 -6.69
N PHE A 24 1.43 -10.93 -6.21
CA PHE A 24 1.56 -9.61 -5.60
C PHE A 24 1.18 -9.66 -4.13
N ASP A 25 1.93 -8.93 -3.31
CA ASP A 25 1.52 -8.68 -1.93
C ASP A 25 0.18 -7.90 -1.93
N PRO A 26 -0.79 -8.28 -1.08
CA PRO A 26 -2.07 -7.57 -0.97
C PRO A 26 -1.95 -6.07 -0.69
N ALA A 27 -0.91 -5.67 0.05
CA ALA A 27 -0.63 -4.28 0.40
C ALA A 27 0.00 -3.46 -0.74
N THR A 28 0.40 -4.10 -1.84
CA THR A 28 1.04 -3.41 -2.97
C THR A 28 0.08 -2.40 -3.62
N GLN A 29 0.57 -1.19 -3.87
CA GLN A 29 -0.20 -0.13 -4.51
C GLN A 29 -0.66 -0.54 -5.90
N VAL A 30 -1.93 -0.22 -6.24
CA VAL A 30 -2.53 -0.55 -7.53
C VAL A 30 -1.76 0.06 -8.72
N ALA A 31 -1.26 1.29 -8.55
CA ALA A 31 -0.45 1.96 -9.57
C ALA A 31 0.84 1.17 -9.89
N PHE A 32 1.51 0.63 -8.88
CA PHE A 32 2.70 -0.20 -9.05
C PHE A 32 2.39 -1.52 -9.75
N LYS A 33 1.29 -2.18 -9.34
CA LYS A 33 0.81 -3.41 -10.02
C LYS A 33 0.53 -3.16 -11.50
N ASN A 34 -0.19 -2.08 -11.80
CA ASN A 34 -0.53 -1.72 -13.18
C ASN A 34 0.73 -1.36 -13.99
N GLY A 35 1.70 -0.69 -13.37
CA GLY A 35 2.99 -0.39 -14.00
C GLY A 35 3.76 -1.65 -14.39
N ILE A 36 3.85 -2.63 -13.49
CA ILE A 36 4.50 -3.91 -13.79
C ILE A 36 3.75 -4.66 -14.88
N LYS A 37 2.42 -4.79 -14.77
CA LYS A 37 1.59 -5.43 -15.79
C LYS A 37 1.81 -4.79 -17.15
N GLY A 38 1.71 -3.46 -17.26
CA GLY A 38 1.89 -2.76 -18.52
C GLY A 38 3.28 -2.92 -19.14
N ASN A 39 4.33 -3.01 -18.32
CA ASN A 39 5.68 -3.29 -18.82
C ASN A 39 5.81 -4.73 -19.34
N ILE A 40 5.23 -5.70 -18.63
CA ILE A 40 5.25 -7.10 -19.05
C ILE A 40 4.42 -7.29 -20.31
N ASP A 41 3.21 -6.71 -20.37
CA ASP A 41 2.35 -6.74 -21.57
C ASP A 41 3.10 -6.19 -22.80
N LYS A 42 3.84 -5.08 -22.61
CA LYS A 42 4.65 -4.49 -23.68
C LYS A 42 5.79 -5.41 -24.13
N MET A 43 6.47 -6.07 -23.19
CA MET A 43 7.52 -7.04 -23.51
C MET A 43 6.95 -8.25 -24.26
N ILE A 44 5.79 -8.73 -23.87
CA ILE A 44 5.13 -9.86 -24.54
C ILE A 44 4.68 -9.49 -25.93
N ALA A 45 4.03 -8.32 -26.10
CA ALA A 45 3.64 -7.84 -27.41
C ALA A 45 4.85 -7.71 -28.36
N GLN A 46 6.03 -7.32 -27.84
CA GLN A 46 7.27 -7.30 -28.61
C GLN A 46 7.75 -8.72 -28.99
N LEU A 47 7.68 -9.66 -28.05
CA LEU A 47 8.07 -11.06 -28.33
C LEU A 47 7.11 -11.72 -29.34
N GLU A 48 5.82 -11.51 -29.18
CA GLU A 48 4.80 -12.01 -30.13
C GLU A 48 5.00 -11.40 -31.52
N SER A 49 5.22 -10.09 -31.61
CA SER A 49 5.51 -9.40 -32.85
C SER A 49 6.77 -9.96 -33.54
N ASN A 50 7.85 -10.16 -32.80
CA ASN A 50 9.09 -10.72 -33.34
C ASN A 50 8.91 -12.16 -33.80
N ALA A 51 8.14 -12.98 -33.05
CA ALA A 51 7.84 -14.35 -33.43
C ALA A 51 7.00 -14.41 -34.73
N ILE A 52 6.04 -13.51 -34.86
CA ILE A 52 5.22 -13.36 -36.07
C ILE A 52 6.10 -12.97 -37.27
N TYR A 53 6.99 -11.98 -37.10
CA TYR A 53 7.91 -11.56 -38.17
C TYR A 53 8.85 -12.68 -38.61
N GLN A 54 9.43 -13.44 -37.67
CA GLN A 54 10.30 -14.57 -37.97
C GLN A 54 9.57 -15.71 -38.71
N ASN A 55 8.33 -16.01 -38.29
CA ASN A 55 7.50 -17.00 -38.96
C ASN A 55 7.07 -16.53 -40.37
N PHE A 56 6.84 -15.23 -40.53
CA PHE A 56 6.51 -14.65 -41.84
C PHE A 56 7.71 -14.68 -42.80
N GLU A 57 8.90 -14.38 -42.33
CA GLU A 57 10.14 -14.47 -43.11
C GLU A 57 10.45 -15.90 -43.56
N THR A 58 10.21 -16.88 -42.70
CA THR A 58 10.39 -18.32 -43.07
C THR A 58 9.34 -18.82 -44.02
N GLN A 59 8.16 -18.18 -44.09
CA GLN A 59 7.03 -18.59 -44.94
C GLN A 59 6.81 -17.71 -46.18
N LEU A 60 7.77 -16.84 -46.58
CA LEU A 60 7.68 -15.99 -47.78
C LEU A 60 7.53 -16.78 -49.09
N GLY A 61 6.63 -17.78 -49.09
CA GLY A 61 6.19 -18.59 -50.24
C GLY A 61 4.74 -19.01 -50.14
N GLY A 62 4.03 -18.72 -49.08
CA GLY A 62 2.64 -19.17 -48.91
C GLY A 62 1.80 -18.20 -48.08
N SER A 63 0.75 -17.70 -48.69
CA SER A 63 -0.35 -16.97 -48.05
C SER A 63 -1.05 -17.83 -47.00
N SER A 64 -0.78 -17.59 -45.73
CA SER A 64 -1.62 -18.09 -44.64
C SER A 64 -2.07 -16.94 -43.73
N SER A 65 -3.34 -16.58 -43.94
CA SER A 65 -4.11 -15.75 -43.02
C SER A 65 -4.42 -16.55 -41.74
N THR A 66 -3.41 -16.75 -40.91
CA THR A 66 -3.65 -17.25 -39.55
C THR A 66 -4.18 -16.08 -38.70
N SER A 67 -5.40 -16.19 -38.23
CA SER A 67 -6.06 -15.23 -37.39
C SER A 67 -5.39 -15.20 -36.00
N PHE A 68 -4.43 -14.30 -35.82
CA PHE A 68 -3.74 -14.04 -34.55
C PHE A 68 -4.58 -13.14 -33.63
N ASN A 69 -5.87 -13.43 -33.51
CA ASN A 69 -6.78 -12.59 -32.70
C ASN A 69 -6.84 -12.98 -31.22
N GLU A 70 -6.14 -14.04 -30.80
CA GLU A 70 -6.08 -14.42 -29.39
C GLU A 70 -4.65 -14.29 -28.84
N PRO A 71 -4.47 -13.67 -27.67
CA PRO A 71 -3.15 -13.56 -27.05
C PRO A 71 -2.63 -14.95 -26.66
N PHE A 72 -1.40 -15.27 -27.05
CA PHE A 72 -0.72 -16.54 -26.73
C PHE A 72 -0.41 -16.69 -25.24
N ILE A 73 -0.40 -15.59 -24.51
CA ILE A 73 -0.04 -15.55 -23.09
C ILE A 73 -1.19 -14.94 -22.30
N ASN A 74 -1.71 -15.66 -21.31
CA ASN A 74 -2.75 -15.20 -20.43
C ASN A 74 -2.15 -14.92 -19.04
N PHE A 75 -2.44 -13.71 -18.49
CA PHE A 75 -1.99 -13.32 -17.16
C PHE A 75 -3.03 -13.70 -16.11
N LYS A 76 -2.60 -14.44 -15.10
CA LYS A 76 -3.41 -14.73 -13.94
C LYS A 76 -2.79 -14.08 -12.72
N GLU A 77 -3.47 -13.07 -12.18
CA GLU A 77 -3.10 -12.46 -10.90
C GLU A 77 -3.48 -13.42 -9.77
N ILE A 78 -2.48 -13.84 -9.00
CA ILE A 78 -2.67 -14.65 -7.81
C ILE A 78 -2.30 -13.80 -6.61
N VAL A 79 -3.29 -13.44 -5.79
CA VAL A 79 -3.07 -12.80 -4.50
C VAL A 79 -3.03 -13.90 -3.45
N PRO A 80 -1.91 -14.10 -2.73
CA PRO A 80 -1.85 -15.06 -1.66
C PRO A 80 -2.88 -14.71 -0.59
N LYS A 81 -3.84 -15.58 -0.36
CA LYS A 81 -4.79 -15.43 0.75
C LYS A 81 -4.12 -15.91 2.03
N ASP A 82 -4.08 -15.03 3.01
CA ASP A 82 -3.66 -15.42 4.35
C ASP A 82 -4.73 -16.33 4.96
N LYS A 83 -4.33 -17.49 5.48
CA LYS A 83 -5.25 -18.53 5.99
C LYS A 83 -6.12 -18.06 7.16
N HIS A 84 -5.84 -16.88 7.72
CA HIS A 84 -6.45 -16.37 8.96
C HIS A 84 -7.25 -15.07 8.77
N SER A 85 -7.37 -14.52 7.56
CA SER A 85 -8.15 -13.30 7.32
C SER A 85 -9.01 -13.43 6.07
N ASP A 86 -10.33 -13.36 6.25
CA ASP A 86 -11.29 -13.31 5.13
C ASP A 86 -11.24 -12.01 4.33
N VAL A 87 -10.47 -11.02 4.80
CA VAL A 87 -10.36 -9.70 4.20
C VAL A 87 -8.97 -9.53 3.60
N LEU A 88 -8.89 -9.38 2.28
CA LEU A 88 -7.66 -9.01 1.60
C LEU A 88 -7.22 -7.61 2.06
N PRO A 89 -6.02 -7.47 2.65
CA PRO A 89 -5.51 -6.16 3.03
C PRO A 89 -5.36 -5.29 1.78
N ASN A 90 -6.01 -4.14 1.79
CA ASN A 90 -5.86 -3.14 0.72
C ASN A 90 -4.77 -2.12 1.08
N SER A 91 -4.37 -1.28 0.11
CA SER A 91 -3.34 -0.25 0.30
C SER A 91 -3.67 0.71 1.45
N VAL A 92 -4.96 1.01 1.66
CA VAL A 92 -5.42 1.90 2.73
C VAL A 92 -5.23 1.24 4.09
N GLN A 93 -5.54 -0.05 4.22
CA GLN A 93 -5.36 -0.80 5.47
C GLN A 93 -3.90 -0.88 5.91
N HIS A 94 -2.96 -0.86 4.96
CA HIS A 94 -1.53 -0.85 5.25
C HIS A 94 -1.02 0.57 5.55
N ASN A 95 -1.37 1.54 4.73
CA ASN A 95 -0.80 2.87 4.78
C ASN A 95 -1.36 3.73 5.92
N VAL A 96 -2.67 3.64 6.22
CA VAL A 96 -3.29 4.49 7.26
C VAL A 96 -2.65 4.29 8.64
N PRO A 97 -2.44 3.06 9.15
CA PRO A 97 -1.74 2.87 10.41
C PRO A 97 -0.29 3.37 10.40
N ALA A 98 0.44 3.17 9.30
CA ALA A 98 1.82 3.62 9.16
C ALA A 98 1.93 5.16 9.22
N TRP A 99 1.10 5.87 8.46
CA TRP A 99 1.04 7.33 8.48
C TRP A 99 0.56 7.88 9.82
N THR A 100 -0.35 7.17 10.49
CA THR A 100 -0.82 7.54 11.83
C THR A 100 0.32 7.46 12.85
N LEU A 101 1.11 6.39 12.85
CA LEU A 101 2.29 6.26 13.72
C LEU A 101 3.31 7.36 13.41
N PHE A 102 3.58 7.63 12.15
CA PHE A 102 4.47 8.70 11.74
C PHE A 102 3.99 10.06 12.28
N ALA A 103 2.69 10.35 12.15
CA ALA A 103 2.09 11.58 12.64
C ALA A 103 2.21 11.73 14.17
N ILE A 104 2.14 10.64 14.93
CA ILE A 104 2.29 10.65 16.39
C ILE A 104 3.69 11.15 16.80
N PHE A 105 4.73 10.75 16.07
CA PHE A 105 6.08 11.22 16.37
C PHE A 105 6.27 12.74 16.18
N PHE A 106 5.48 13.38 15.32
CA PHE A 106 5.52 14.85 15.17
C PHE A 106 5.07 15.61 16.42
N ILE A 107 4.42 14.97 17.39
CA ILE A 107 4.04 15.60 18.66
C ILE A 107 5.26 16.06 19.47
N ILE A 108 6.43 15.46 19.20
CA ILE A 108 7.71 15.87 19.83
C ILE A 108 7.99 17.35 19.57
N VAL A 109 7.69 17.83 18.36
CA VAL A 109 8.00 19.22 17.94
C VAL A 109 7.27 20.26 18.80
N PRO A 110 5.92 20.27 18.88
CA PRO A 110 5.21 21.25 19.72
C PRO A 110 5.53 21.08 21.22
N LEU A 111 5.77 19.83 21.68
CA LEU A 111 6.16 19.58 23.06
C LEU A 111 7.51 20.22 23.38
N SER A 112 8.53 19.97 22.56
CA SER A 112 9.87 20.56 22.76
C SER A 112 9.84 22.08 22.67
N ILE A 113 9.10 22.65 21.72
CA ILE A 113 8.91 24.11 21.60
C ILE A 113 8.30 24.69 22.89
N ASN A 114 7.28 24.02 23.45
CA ASN A 114 6.65 24.47 24.69
C ASN A 114 7.63 24.45 25.89
N ILE A 115 8.41 23.37 25.99
CA ILE A 115 9.42 23.26 27.08
C ILE A 115 10.47 24.36 26.95
N VAL A 116 10.99 24.62 25.74
CA VAL A 116 11.96 25.69 25.49
C VAL A 116 11.36 27.06 25.77
N LYS A 117 10.13 27.33 25.38
CA LYS A 117 9.42 28.57 25.67
C LYS A 117 9.27 28.81 27.18
N GLU A 118 8.87 27.77 27.92
CA GLU A 118 8.76 27.85 29.38
C GLU A 118 10.09 28.21 30.05
N LYS A 119 11.20 27.62 29.59
CA LYS A 119 12.56 27.93 30.08
C LYS A 119 12.94 29.36 29.75
N ASN A 120 12.72 29.85 28.53
CA ASN A 120 13.11 31.16 28.06
C ASN A 120 12.27 32.31 28.69
N GLN A 121 11.01 32.05 28.99
CA GLN A 121 10.10 33.03 29.58
C GLN A 121 10.20 33.10 31.11
N GLY A 122 11.08 32.32 31.74
CA GLY A 122 11.21 32.26 33.19
C GLY A 122 10.02 31.60 33.92
N THR A 123 9.04 31.12 33.18
CA THR A 123 7.87 30.39 33.73
C THR A 123 8.32 29.12 34.43
N TYR A 124 9.37 28.48 33.92
CA TYR A 124 9.97 27.29 34.50
C TYR A 124 10.47 27.53 35.93
N LEU A 125 11.12 28.67 36.19
CA LEU A 125 11.58 29.04 37.55
C LEU A 125 10.41 29.24 38.51
N ARG A 126 9.30 29.82 38.05
CA ARG A 126 8.09 29.99 38.88
C ARG A 126 7.43 28.63 39.17
N LEU A 127 7.44 27.72 38.21
CA LEU A 127 6.89 26.36 38.38
C LEU A 127 7.70 25.57 39.42
N ILE A 128 9.03 25.63 39.38
CA ILE A 128 9.91 24.93 40.33
C ILE A 128 9.82 25.54 41.71
N SER A 129 9.62 26.86 41.81
CA SER A 129 9.46 27.56 43.10
C SER A 129 8.08 27.36 43.73
N SER A 130 7.13 26.73 43.00
CA SER A 130 5.82 26.42 43.53
C SER A 130 5.89 25.18 44.45
N PRO A 131 4.97 25.01 45.42
CA PRO A 131 4.97 23.87 46.33
C PRO A 131 4.54 22.55 45.68
N THR A 132 4.44 22.49 44.33
CA THR A 132 4.09 21.31 43.55
C THR A 132 5.31 20.46 43.25
N SER A 133 5.20 19.15 43.36
CA SER A 133 6.30 18.26 43.00
C SER A 133 6.57 18.29 41.51
N ASN A 134 7.83 18.18 41.10
CA ASN A 134 8.25 18.12 39.71
C ASN A 134 7.55 16.96 38.94
N ALA A 135 7.29 15.86 39.64
CA ALA A 135 6.56 14.70 39.05
C ALA A 135 5.16 15.08 38.56
N VAL A 136 4.43 15.90 39.31
CA VAL A 136 3.09 16.37 38.94
C VAL A 136 3.14 17.23 37.67
N LEU A 137 4.15 18.10 37.56
CA LEU A 137 4.34 18.97 36.40
C LEU A 137 4.63 18.16 35.14
N TYR A 138 5.52 17.17 35.21
CA TYR A 138 5.81 16.30 34.07
C TYR A 138 4.64 15.38 33.73
N LEU A 139 3.96 14.81 34.72
CA LEU A 139 2.77 13.99 34.49
C LEU A 139 1.65 14.80 33.82
N GLY A 140 1.43 16.04 34.22
CA GLY A 140 0.47 16.92 33.56
C GLY A 140 0.77 17.10 32.07
N LYS A 141 2.04 17.32 31.71
CA LYS A 141 2.45 17.40 30.29
C LYS A 141 2.24 16.08 29.57
N ILE A 142 2.67 14.96 30.14
CA ILE A 142 2.51 13.63 29.55
C ILE A 142 1.04 13.34 29.26
N ILE A 143 0.15 13.56 30.24
CA ILE A 143 -1.28 13.31 30.08
C ILE A 143 -1.88 14.20 28.99
N THR A 144 -1.55 15.50 28.99
CA THR A 144 -2.07 16.44 27.99
C THR A 144 -1.67 16.04 26.57
N TYR A 145 -0.40 15.76 26.33
CA TYR A 145 0.06 15.38 25.01
C TYR A 145 -0.40 13.97 24.59
N LEU A 146 -0.61 13.08 25.54
CA LEU A 146 -1.17 11.77 25.28
C LEU A 146 -2.64 11.84 24.84
N ILE A 147 -3.42 12.73 25.46
CA ILE A 147 -4.79 13.02 25.00
C ILE A 147 -4.78 13.56 23.56
N ILE A 148 -3.85 14.46 23.24
CA ILE A 148 -3.70 15.00 21.88
C ILE A 148 -3.34 13.88 20.89
N CYS A 149 -2.43 12.97 21.26
CA CYS A 149 -2.10 11.80 20.43
C CYS A 149 -3.31 10.93 20.13
N LEU A 150 -4.12 10.61 21.15
CA LEU A 150 -5.32 9.82 20.98
C LEU A 150 -6.37 10.54 20.12
N LEU A 151 -6.56 11.83 20.34
CA LEU A 151 -7.48 12.65 19.56
C LEU A 151 -7.05 12.68 18.09
N GLN A 152 -5.78 12.87 17.82
CA GLN A 152 -5.20 12.83 16.47
C GLN A 152 -5.39 11.46 15.82
N PHE A 153 -5.15 10.37 16.55
CA PHE A 153 -5.36 9.01 16.07
C PHE A 153 -6.82 8.78 15.64
N TYR A 154 -7.78 9.09 16.52
CA TYR A 154 -9.18 8.92 16.20
C TYR A 154 -9.66 9.85 15.09
N ALA A 155 -9.12 11.07 14.99
CA ALA A 155 -9.40 11.98 13.88
C ALA A 155 -8.95 11.40 12.54
N ILE A 156 -7.75 10.81 12.46
CA ILE A 156 -7.25 10.16 11.24
C ILE A 156 -8.11 8.96 10.86
N LEU A 157 -8.50 8.12 11.84
CA LEU A 157 -9.40 6.98 11.59
C LEU A 157 -10.77 7.44 11.08
N LEU A 158 -11.30 8.51 11.64
CA LEU A 158 -12.58 9.08 11.24
C LEU A 158 -12.52 9.60 9.80
N ILE A 159 -11.45 10.32 9.45
CA ILE A 159 -11.21 10.80 8.09
C ILE A 159 -11.07 9.61 7.14
N ALA A 160 -10.29 8.59 7.48
CA ALA A 160 -10.11 7.40 6.65
C ALA A 160 -11.43 6.65 6.42
N LYS A 161 -12.33 6.64 7.40
CA LYS A 161 -13.62 5.97 7.28
C LYS A 161 -14.67 6.79 6.52
N LEU A 162 -14.68 8.13 6.68
CA LEU A 162 -15.72 8.99 6.11
C LEU A 162 -15.30 9.61 4.76
N VAL A 163 -14.05 10.06 4.63
CA VAL A 163 -13.59 10.82 3.46
C VAL A 163 -13.12 9.91 2.34
N PHE A 164 -12.43 8.80 2.65
CA PHE A 164 -11.87 7.92 1.63
C PHE A 164 -12.90 7.30 0.69
N PRO A 165 -14.10 6.87 1.15
CA PRO A 165 -15.14 6.40 0.25
C PRO A 165 -15.59 7.47 -0.77
N PHE A 166 -15.67 8.76 -0.37
CA PHE A 166 -15.99 9.85 -1.29
C PHE A 166 -14.92 10.06 -2.37
N MET A 167 -13.67 9.72 -2.07
CA MET A 167 -12.54 9.80 -3.01
C MET A 167 -12.36 8.53 -3.84
N GLN A 168 -13.32 7.59 -3.81
CA GLN A 168 -13.23 6.27 -4.47
C GLN A 168 -11.99 5.45 -4.05
N LEU A 169 -11.45 5.71 -2.86
CA LEU A 169 -10.40 4.91 -2.26
C LEU A 169 -11.01 3.69 -1.54
N PRO A 170 -10.26 2.58 -1.46
CA PRO A 170 -10.74 1.39 -0.75
C PRO A 170 -11.09 1.70 0.70
N GLU A 171 -12.19 1.14 1.19
CA GLU A 171 -12.65 1.33 2.55
C GLU A 171 -11.68 0.75 3.59
N LEU A 172 -11.52 1.47 4.68
CA LEU A 172 -10.79 1.00 5.85
C LEU A 172 -11.66 0.05 6.68
N ASN A 173 -11.39 -1.24 6.59
CA ASN A 173 -12.18 -2.26 7.30
C ASN A 173 -11.68 -2.39 8.75
N LEU A 174 -12.36 -1.71 9.66
CA LEU A 174 -12.04 -1.66 11.09
C LEU A 174 -13.00 -2.57 11.86
N SER A 175 -12.50 -3.73 12.27
CA SER A 175 -13.15 -4.53 13.32
C SER A 175 -12.86 -3.91 14.69
N GLY A 176 -13.85 -3.92 15.63
CA GLY A 176 -13.69 -3.33 16.96
C GLY A 176 -12.43 -3.78 17.71
N ASN A 177 -12.09 -5.06 17.60
CA ASN A 177 -10.87 -5.62 18.19
C ASN A 177 -9.58 -5.02 17.60
N LYS A 178 -9.58 -4.72 16.30
CA LYS A 178 -8.43 -4.10 15.62
C LYS A 178 -8.25 -2.64 16.06
N VAL A 179 -9.36 -1.91 16.24
CA VAL A 179 -9.32 -0.52 16.74
C VAL A 179 -8.75 -0.47 18.16
N LEU A 180 -9.15 -1.40 19.03
CA LEU A 180 -8.63 -1.48 20.38
C LEU A 180 -7.13 -1.75 20.39
N LEU A 181 -6.67 -2.69 19.58
CA LEU A 181 -5.25 -3.03 19.47
C LEU A 181 -4.43 -1.86 18.92
N MET A 182 -4.95 -1.15 17.91
CA MET A 182 -4.34 0.05 17.35
C MET A 182 -4.29 1.19 18.37
N SER A 183 -5.34 1.38 19.17
CA SER A 183 -5.35 2.42 20.22
C SER A 183 -4.32 2.13 21.31
N LEU A 184 -4.14 0.85 21.69
CA LEU A 184 -3.11 0.45 22.63
C LEU A 184 -1.70 0.71 22.08
N LEU A 185 -1.47 0.37 20.81
CA LEU A 185 -0.21 0.64 20.11
C LEU A 185 0.06 2.15 20.01
N THR A 186 -0.97 2.95 19.73
CA THR A 186 -0.88 4.42 19.70
C THR A 186 -0.50 4.99 21.06
N LEU A 187 -1.06 4.43 22.13
CA LEU A 187 -0.80 4.84 23.50
C LEU A 187 0.67 4.57 23.86
N THR A 188 1.18 3.38 23.55
CA THR A 188 2.60 3.04 23.82
C THR A 188 3.56 3.89 22.97
N ALA A 189 3.26 4.08 21.68
CA ALA A 189 4.04 4.93 20.78
C ALA A 189 4.02 6.40 21.22
N GLY A 190 2.85 6.90 21.67
CA GLY A 190 2.68 8.24 22.22
C GLY A 190 3.51 8.47 23.48
N ILE A 191 3.49 7.54 24.42
CA ILE A 191 4.33 7.62 25.63
C ILE A 191 5.81 7.68 25.25
N ALA A 192 6.26 6.83 24.32
CA ALA A 192 7.64 6.83 23.86
C ALA A 192 8.03 8.16 23.20
N ALA A 193 7.19 8.70 22.33
CA ALA A 193 7.41 9.97 21.65
C ALA A 193 7.46 11.14 22.66
N ILE A 194 6.51 11.18 23.60
CA ILE A 194 6.45 12.24 24.62
C ILE A 194 7.67 12.17 25.55
N SER A 195 8.09 10.95 25.94
CA SER A 195 9.27 10.75 26.77
C SER A 195 10.55 11.27 26.08
N LEU A 196 10.69 11.00 24.78
CA LEU A 196 11.78 11.56 23.97
C LEU A 196 11.70 13.09 23.89
N GLY A 197 10.50 13.64 23.71
CA GLY A 197 10.30 15.10 23.64
C GLY A 197 10.57 15.84 24.96
N ILE A 198 10.43 15.17 26.10
CA ILE A 198 10.78 15.73 27.41
C ILE A 198 12.29 15.67 27.67
N LEU A 199 12.96 14.66 27.11
CA LEU A 199 14.38 14.42 27.28
C LEU A 199 15.23 15.37 26.43
N LEU A 200 14.71 15.83 25.28
CA LEU A 200 15.33 16.83 24.40
C LEU A 200 15.25 18.26 25.00
#